data_d8d6de560969a17445c37788d6a94bc2
#
_entry.id   d8d6de560969a17445c37788d6a94bc2
#
_cell.length_a   1.000
_cell.length_b   1.000
_cell.length_c   1.000
_cell.angle_alpha   90.00
_cell.angle_beta   90.00
_cell.angle_gamma   90.00
#
_symmetry.space_group_name_H-M   'P 1'
#
loop_
_entity.id
_entity.type
_entity.pdbx_description
1 polymer ?
#
loop_
_entity_poly.entity_id
_entity_poly.type
_entity_poly.pdbx_seq_one_letter_code
_entity_poly.pdbx_strand_id
1 'polypeptide(L)'
;AVNRGFGGDTLNTSVYIARQTDASALSVHYVTALGTDAFSQQMLDSWQQENVNTDLIQRMADRLPGLYYIETDDTGERTFYYWRNEAAAKFWLESDRAAAICEELATFDYLYLSGI
;
A
#
# COMPACT_ATOMS: atom_id res chain seq x y z
N ALA A 1 18.93 -9.61 14.67
CA ALA A 1 18.69 -8.56 13.67
C ALA A 1 17.22 -8.54 13.27
N VAL A 2 16.71 -7.37 12.96
CA VAL A 2 15.34 -7.19 12.47
C VAL A 2 15.37 -7.08 10.95
N ASN A 3 14.59 -7.92 10.28
CA ASN A 3 14.41 -7.85 8.84
C ASN A 3 13.27 -6.89 8.51
N ARG A 4 13.50 -6.01 7.53
CA ARG A 4 12.49 -5.07 7.06
C ARG A 4 11.89 -5.56 5.74
N GLY A 5 10.58 -5.47 5.63
CA GLY A 5 9.85 -5.75 4.40
C GLY A 5 8.64 -4.84 4.26
N PHE A 6 7.97 -4.95 3.13
CA PHE A 6 6.74 -4.23 2.85
C PHE A 6 5.62 -5.25 2.63
N GLY A 7 4.48 -5.02 3.25
CA GLY A 7 3.36 -5.93 3.15
C GLY A 7 2.04 -5.26 3.53
N GLY A 8 1.00 -6.02 3.39
CA GLY A 8 -0.37 -5.63 3.67
C GLY A 8 -1.32 -6.39 2.76
N ASP A 9 -2.54 -6.62 3.19
CA ASP A 9 -3.51 -7.45 2.47
C ASP A 9 -3.72 -6.99 1.03
N THR A 10 -4.17 -5.77 0.84
CA THR A 10 -4.47 -5.22 -0.49
C THR A 10 -3.21 -5.00 -1.33
N LEU A 11 -2.09 -4.63 -0.69
CA LEU A 11 -0.80 -4.52 -1.37
C LEU A 11 -0.34 -5.88 -1.90
N ASN A 12 -0.37 -6.91 -1.07
CA ASN A 12 0.02 -8.26 -1.48
C ASN A 12 -0.82 -8.74 -2.66
N THR A 13 -2.12 -8.51 -2.63
CA THR A 13 -3.04 -8.82 -3.74
C THR A 13 -2.61 -8.11 -5.02
N SER A 14 -2.33 -6.80 -4.95
CA SER A 14 -1.89 -6.01 -6.10
C SER A 14 -0.60 -6.54 -6.72
N VAL A 15 0.39 -6.84 -5.89
CA VAL A 15 1.70 -7.37 -6.33
C VAL A 15 1.53 -8.73 -6.99
N TYR A 16 0.78 -9.64 -6.39
CA TYR A 16 0.58 -10.97 -6.96
C TYR A 16 -0.20 -10.95 -8.27
N ILE A 17 -1.20 -10.08 -8.41
CA ILE A 17 -1.91 -9.87 -9.68
C ILE A 17 -0.93 -9.35 -10.74
N ALA A 18 -0.13 -8.33 -10.41
CA ALA A 18 0.82 -7.75 -11.34
C ALA A 18 1.88 -8.75 -11.81
N ARG A 19 2.34 -9.65 -10.93
CA ARG A 19 3.30 -10.70 -11.27
C ARG A 19 2.74 -11.77 -12.21
N GLN A 20 1.44 -12.03 -12.13
CA GLN A 20 0.80 -13.12 -12.88
C GLN A 20 0.12 -12.67 -14.17
N THR A 21 0.11 -11.36 -14.44
CA THR A 21 -0.54 -10.80 -15.62
C THR A 21 0.44 -10.02 -16.46
N ASP A 22 0.15 -9.92 -17.77
CA ASP A 22 0.89 -9.05 -18.68
C ASP A 22 0.39 -7.62 -18.51
N ALA A 23 1.30 -6.67 -18.36
CA ALA A 23 0.96 -5.25 -18.19
C ALA A 23 0.21 -4.66 -19.40
N SER A 24 0.32 -5.27 -20.58
CA SER A 24 -0.44 -4.90 -21.76
C SER A 24 -1.91 -5.37 -21.69
N ALA A 25 -2.19 -6.41 -20.91
CA ALA A 25 -3.53 -6.97 -20.74
C ALA A 25 -4.24 -6.40 -19.52
N LEU A 26 -3.52 -6.18 -18.42
CA LEU A 26 -4.09 -5.67 -17.17
C LEU A 26 -3.11 -4.70 -16.50
N SER A 27 -3.59 -3.49 -16.22
CA SER A 27 -2.85 -2.48 -15.46
C SER A 27 -3.33 -2.48 -14.01
N VAL A 28 -2.41 -2.73 -13.08
CA VAL A 28 -2.71 -2.78 -11.65
C VAL A 28 -2.34 -1.45 -11.01
N HIS A 29 -3.31 -0.79 -10.39
CA HIS A 29 -3.13 0.46 -9.66
C HIS A 29 -3.40 0.24 -8.18
N TYR A 30 -2.58 0.85 -7.33
CA TYR A 30 -2.80 0.80 -5.88
C TYR A 30 -3.23 2.17 -5.36
N VAL A 31 -4.29 2.20 -4.57
CA VAL A 31 -4.84 3.44 -4.01
C VAL A 31 -4.61 3.44 -2.52
N THR A 32 -3.84 4.41 -2.05
CA THR A 32 -3.52 4.59 -0.63
C THR A 32 -2.91 5.98 -0.42
N ALA A 33 -2.41 6.22 0.78
CA ALA A 33 -1.57 7.38 1.08
C ALA A 33 -0.33 6.95 1.84
N LEU A 34 0.77 7.60 1.57
CA LEU A 34 2.05 7.45 2.23
C LEU A 34 2.58 8.82 2.68
N GLY A 35 3.64 8.81 3.46
CA GLY A 35 4.36 10.04 3.81
C GLY A 35 5.32 10.51 2.71
N THR A 36 6.11 11.51 3.03
CA THR A 36 7.20 12.03 2.18
C THR A 36 8.58 11.59 2.70
N ASP A 37 8.61 10.73 3.68
CA ASP A 37 9.80 10.17 4.32
C ASP A 37 10.49 9.11 3.43
N ALA A 38 11.70 8.74 3.83
CA ALA A 38 12.51 7.77 3.10
C ALA A 38 11.87 6.37 3.02
N PHE A 39 11.16 5.92 4.05
CA PHE A 39 10.46 4.63 4.02
C PHE A 39 9.32 4.63 2.99
N SER A 40 8.52 5.70 2.96
CA SER A 40 7.46 5.88 1.97
C SER A 40 8.01 5.87 0.55
N GLN A 41 9.16 6.52 0.31
CA GLN A 41 9.80 6.50 -1.00
C GLN A 41 10.26 5.09 -1.40
N GLN A 42 10.86 4.36 -0.47
CA GLN A 42 11.29 2.97 -0.73
C GLN A 42 10.09 2.04 -1.02
N MET A 43 8.95 2.27 -0.36
CA MET A 43 7.72 1.54 -0.65
C MET A 43 7.27 1.78 -2.09
N LEU A 44 7.20 3.03 -2.52
CA LEU A 44 6.84 3.39 -3.90
C LEU A 44 7.79 2.75 -4.92
N ASP A 45 9.10 2.88 -4.71
CA ASP A 45 10.11 2.33 -5.61
C ASP A 45 9.97 0.80 -5.74
N SER A 46 9.75 0.12 -4.61
CA SER A 46 9.52 -1.32 -4.57
C SER A 46 8.27 -1.74 -5.34
N TRP A 47 7.17 -1.01 -5.18
CA TRP A 47 5.90 -1.33 -5.85
C TRP A 47 5.97 -1.07 -7.35
N GLN A 48 6.64 -0.01 -7.76
CA GLN A 48 6.88 0.27 -9.18
C GLN A 48 7.73 -0.83 -9.83
N GLN A 49 8.72 -1.38 -9.13
CA GLN A 49 9.50 -2.52 -9.61
C GLN A 49 8.65 -3.78 -9.77
N GLU A 50 7.57 -3.90 -9.03
CA GLU A 50 6.58 -4.99 -9.16
C GLU A 50 5.50 -4.71 -10.23
N ASN A 51 5.66 -3.67 -11.03
CA ASN A 51 4.67 -3.22 -12.02
C ASN A 51 3.31 -2.81 -11.44
N VAL A 52 3.30 -2.34 -10.21
CA VAL A 52 2.13 -1.70 -9.60
C VAL A 52 2.19 -0.21 -9.89
N ASN A 53 1.15 0.34 -10.50
CA ASN A 53 1.06 1.76 -10.78
C ASN A 53 0.76 2.53 -9.50
N THR A 54 1.53 3.57 -9.23
CA THR A 54 1.49 4.36 -8.00
C THR A 54 0.94 5.77 -8.19
N ASP A 55 0.36 6.08 -9.35
CA ASP A 55 -0.13 7.44 -9.67
C ASP A 55 -1.29 7.91 -8.77
N LEU A 56 -2.05 6.95 -8.21
CA LEU A 56 -3.16 7.22 -7.30
C LEU A 56 -2.77 7.17 -5.82
N ILE A 57 -1.48 7.06 -5.52
CA ILE A 57 -0.97 7.11 -4.16
C ILE A 57 -0.67 8.55 -3.78
N GLN A 58 -1.31 9.00 -2.72
CA GLN A 58 -1.10 10.35 -2.18
C GLN A 58 0.12 10.39 -1.28
N ARG A 59 0.81 11.54 -1.26
CA ARG A 59 1.93 11.80 -0.36
C ARG A 59 1.52 12.87 0.65
N MET A 60 1.57 12.53 1.94
CA MET A 60 1.18 13.40 3.05
C MET A 60 2.41 13.74 3.89
N ALA A 61 2.83 15.02 3.86
CA ALA A 61 4.08 15.46 4.51
C ALA A 61 4.03 15.37 6.04
N ASP A 62 2.85 15.40 6.62
CA ASP A 62 2.61 15.37 8.07
C ASP A 62 2.29 13.98 8.63
N ARG A 63 2.35 12.94 7.79
CA ARG A 63 2.02 11.57 8.18
C ARG A 63 3.05 10.57 7.71
N LEU A 64 3.13 9.45 8.42
CA LEU A 64 4.02 8.34 8.13
C LEU A 64 3.23 7.11 7.66
N PRO A 65 3.88 6.13 7.00
CA PRO A 65 3.25 4.85 6.72
C PRO A 65 3.01 4.07 8.01
N GLY A 66 2.04 3.16 7.96
CA GLY A 66 1.80 2.24 9.06
C GLY A 66 2.96 1.26 9.24
N LEU A 67 3.21 0.88 10.48
CA LEU A 67 4.23 -0.09 10.84
C LEU A 67 3.61 -1.25 11.60
N TYR A 68 4.07 -2.45 11.34
CA TYR A 68 3.86 -3.59 12.22
C TYR A 68 5.16 -4.38 12.43
N TYR A 69 5.26 -5.00 13.57
CA TYR A 69 6.39 -5.85 13.94
C TYR A 69 5.89 -7.26 14.22
N ILE A 70 6.58 -8.24 13.69
CA ILE A 70 6.28 -9.65 13.90
C ILE A 70 7.39 -10.25 14.73
N GLU A 71 7.05 -10.73 15.91
CA GLU A 71 7.93 -11.52 16.76
C GLU A 71 7.56 -13.00 16.59
N THR A 72 8.57 -13.83 16.33
CA THR A 72 8.39 -15.28 16.21
C THR A 72 9.16 -15.93 17.34
N ASP A 73 8.49 -16.74 18.15
CA ASP A 73 9.11 -17.48 19.23
C ASP A 73 9.81 -18.76 18.76
N ASP A 74 10.43 -19.49 19.70
CA ASP A 74 11.15 -20.72 19.42
C ASP A 74 10.27 -21.86 18.89
N THR A 75 8.95 -21.77 19.09
CA THR A 75 7.97 -22.75 18.58
C THR A 75 7.43 -22.39 17.21
N GLY A 76 7.78 -21.21 16.69
CA GLY A 76 7.29 -20.68 15.42
C GLY A 76 5.97 -19.92 15.53
N GLU A 77 5.48 -19.69 16.75
CA GLU A 77 4.30 -18.85 16.97
C GLU A 77 4.62 -17.37 16.73
N ARG A 78 3.69 -16.66 16.13
CA ARG A 78 3.87 -15.27 15.73
C ARG A 78 3.01 -14.34 16.57
N THR A 79 3.62 -13.30 17.11
CA THR A 79 2.95 -12.18 17.77
C THR A 79 3.10 -10.92 16.93
N PHE A 80 2.01 -10.18 16.75
CA PHE A 80 1.98 -8.97 15.93
C PHE A 80 1.78 -7.74 16.80
N TYR A 81 2.60 -6.72 16.55
CA TYR A 81 2.52 -5.40 17.16
C TYR A 81 2.28 -4.36 16.07
N TYR A 82 1.32 -3.45 16.26
CA TYR A 82 0.90 -2.50 15.25
C TYR A 82 1.08 -1.05 15.71
N TRP A 83 1.66 -0.23 14.85
CA TRP A 83 1.70 1.23 14.96
C TRP A 83 1.11 1.81 13.68
N ARG A 84 -0.22 1.91 13.60
CA ARG A 84 -0.91 2.32 12.38
C ARG A 84 -2.11 3.24 12.60
N ASN A 85 -2.37 3.68 13.83
CA ASN A 85 -3.52 4.53 14.13
C ASN A 85 -3.45 5.88 13.41
N GLU A 86 -2.24 6.41 13.24
CA GLU A 86 -1.96 7.68 12.57
C GLU A 86 -1.37 7.48 11.15
N ALA A 87 -1.46 6.28 10.61
CA ALA A 87 -0.92 5.99 9.28
C ALA A 87 -1.61 6.81 8.21
N ALA A 88 -0.82 7.33 7.26
CA ALA A 88 -1.32 8.12 6.14
C ALA A 88 -2.47 7.44 5.39
N ALA A 89 -2.40 6.12 5.23
CA ALA A 89 -3.41 5.32 4.55
C ALA A 89 -4.83 5.47 5.14
N LYS A 90 -4.96 5.77 6.42
CA LYS A 90 -6.28 5.96 7.05
C LYS A 90 -6.95 7.27 6.68
N PHE A 91 -6.20 8.22 6.16
CA PHE A 91 -6.64 9.60 5.94
C PHE A 91 -6.71 10.00 4.45
N TRP A 92 -6.53 9.04 3.53
CA TRP A 92 -6.49 9.36 2.10
C TRP A 92 -7.81 9.97 1.57
N LEU A 93 -8.96 9.59 2.17
CA LEU A 93 -10.27 10.17 1.82
C LEU A 93 -10.48 11.59 2.35
N GLU A 94 -9.65 12.04 3.29
CA GLU A 94 -9.72 13.38 3.89
C GLU A 94 -8.86 14.39 3.13
N SER A 95 -8.11 13.97 2.13
CA SER A 95 -7.23 14.84 1.35
C SER A 95 -7.98 15.62 0.27
N ASP A 96 -7.38 16.72 -0.17
CA ASP A 96 -7.90 17.53 -1.28
C ASP A 96 -7.99 16.76 -2.61
N ARG A 97 -7.23 15.68 -2.77
CA ARG A 97 -7.22 14.85 -3.97
C ARG A 97 -8.25 13.72 -3.96
N ALA A 98 -8.90 13.46 -2.82
CA ALA A 98 -9.79 12.30 -2.67
C ALA A 98 -10.92 12.29 -3.70
N ALA A 99 -11.57 13.42 -3.93
CA ALA A 99 -12.65 13.53 -4.91
C ALA A 99 -12.19 13.19 -6.33
N ALA A 100 -11.06 13.73 -6.77
CA ALA A 100 -10.49 13.46 -8.10
C ALA A 100 -10.07 11.99 -8.25
N ILE A 101 -9.50 11.39 -7.22
CA ILE A 101 -9.15 9.96 -7.21
C ILE A 101 -10.41 9.10 -7.30
N CYS A 102 -11.47 9.41 -6.56
CA CYS A 102 -12.73 8.67 -6.64
C CYS A 102 -13.38 8.77 -8.03
N GLU A 103 -13.32 9.93 -8.67
CA GLU A 103 -13.79 10.09 -10.05
C GLU A 103 -13.00 9.22 -11.02
N GLU A 104 -11.67 9.18 -10.87
CA GLU A 104 -10.81 8.35 -11.70
C GLU A 104 -11.08 6.85 -11.47
N LEU A 105 -11.29 6.43 -10.23
CA LEU A 105 -11.64 5.03 -9.91
C LEU A 105 -12.90 4.56 -10.62
N ALA A 106 -13.86 5.44 -10.89
CA ALA A 106 -15.08 5.10 -11.64
C ALA A 106 -14.81 4.72 -13.10
N THR A 107 -13.63 5.00 -13.64
CA THR A 107 -13.21 4.66 -14.99
C THR A 107 -12.52 3.30 -15.10
N PHE A 108 -12.19 2.67 -13.97
CA PHE A 108 -11.55 1.35 -13.95
C PHE A 108 -12.54 0.23 -14.21
N ASP A 109 -12.06 -0.87 -14.80
CA ASP A 109 -12.88 -2.05 -15.07
C ASP A 109 -13.18 -2.87 -13.82
N TYR A 110 -12.22 -2.90 -12.89
CA TYR A 110 -12.30 -3.68 -11.65
C TYR A 110 -11.82 -2.86 -10.46
N LEU A 111 -12.48 -3.03 -9.33
CA LEU A 111 -12.09 -2.46 -8.05
C LEU A 111 -12.06 -3.56 -6.98
N TYR A 112 -10.88 -3.76 -6.37
CA TYR A 112 -10.73 -4.68 -5.24
C TYR A 112 -10.69 -3.90 -3.94
N LEU A 113 -11.53 -4.29 -2.99
CA LEU A 113 -11.61 -3.74 -1.65
C LEU A 113 -11.50 -4.85 -0.62
N SER A 114 -10.84 -4.55 0.50
CA SER A 114 -10.82 -5.41 1.68
C SER A 114 -11.51 -4.69 2.85
N GLY A 115 -12.21 -5.44 3.68
CA GLY A 115 -12.84 -4.94 4.91
C GLY A 115 -11.93 -4.96 6.13
N ILE A 116 -10.65 -5.23 5.93
CA ILE A 116 -9.68 -5.33 7.02
C ILE A 116 -8.97 -4.00 7.24
#